data_066d1e975f83f9b9fec5e76d97cad3bd
#
_entry.id   066d1e975f83f9b9fec5e76d97cad3bd
#
_cell.length_a   1.000
_cell.length_b   1.000
_cell.length_c   1.000
_cell.angle_alpha   90.00
_cell.angle_beta   90.00
_cell.angle_gamma   90.00
#
_symmetry.space_group_name_H-M   'P 1'
#
loop_
_entity.id
_entity.type
_entity.pdbx_description
1 polymer ?
#
loop_
_entity_poly.entity_id
_entity_poly.type
_entity_poly.pdbx_seq_one_letter_code
_entity_poly.pdbx_strand_id
1 'polypeptide(L)' 'MRELNLLNFNEMKYGIWRDEFHSIEDVTAIHWFSPDPGYIAGMSSVNGRTVTLFDLAACLGFPPLSR' A
#
# COMPACT_ATOMS: atom_id res chain seq x y z
N MET A 1 -12.62 -10.46 -20.67
CA MET A 1 -12.64 -9.13 -20.06
C MET A 1 -11.88 -9.16 -18.75
N ARG A 2 -10.98 -8.22 -18.54
CA ARG A 2 -10.25 -8.12 -17.27
C ARG A 2 -11.02 -7.28 -16.27
N GLU A 3 -10.92 -7.66 -15.01
CA GLU A 3 -11.58 -6.96 -13.93
C GLU A 3 -10.60 -6.05 -13.20
N LEU A 4 -11.11 -4.94 -12.68
CA LEU A 4 -10.36 -3.99 -11.88
C LEU A 4 -10.91 -3.93 -10.48
N ASN A 5 -10.01 -3.83 -9.50
CA ASN A 5 -10.37 -3.35 -8.17
C ASN A 5 -10.12 -1.85 -8.14
N LEU A 6 -11.12 -1.11 -7.73
CA LEU A 6 -11.01 0.34 -7.68
C LEU A 6 -10.65 0.80 -6.28
N LEU A 7 -9.67 1.68 -6.21
CA LEU A 7 -9.27 2.33 -4.97
C LEU A 7 -9.67 3.80 -5.05
N ASN A 8 -10.22 4.30 -3.95
CA ASN A 8 -10.58 5.71 -3.85
C ASN A 8 -9.53 6.40 -2.98
N PHE A 9 -8.82 7.33 -3.55
CA PHE A 9 -7.77 8.04 -2.84
C PHE A 9 -7.81 9.51 -3.24
N ASN A 10 -7.97 10.38 -2.24
CA ASN A 10 -7.92 11.82 -2.45
C ASN A 10 -8.93 12.28 -3.51
N GLU A 11 -10.13 11.71 -3.47
CA GLU A 11 -11.25 12.01 -4.37
C GLU A 11 -11.03 11.52 -5.81
N MET A 12 -9.94 10.82 -6.06
CA MET A 12 -9.68 10.21 -7.35
C MET A 12 -9.72 8.69 -7.24
N LYS A 13 -10.07 8.06 -8.33
CA LYS A 13 -10.15 6.61 -8.38
C LYS A 13 -8.99 6.05 -9.16
N TYR A 14 -8.40 5.00 -8.61
CA TYR A 14 -7.27 4.30 -9.22
C TYR A 14 -7.65 2.83 -9.38
N GLY A 15 -7.17 2.21 -10.42
CA GLY A 15 -7.49 0.81 -10.69
C GLY A 15 -6.28 -0.08 -10.51
N ILE A 16 -6.51 -1.23 -9.90
CA ILE A 16 -5.54 -2.32 -9.85
C ILE A 16 -6.17 -3.52 -10.52
N TRP A 17 -5.45 -4.13 -11.46
CA TRP A 17 -5.94 -5.30 -12.15
C TRP A 17 -6.25 -6.40 -11.14
N ARG A 18 -7.38 -7.07 -11.33
CA ARG A 18 -7.86 -8.08 -10.39
C ARG A 18 -6.84 -9.20 -10.17
N ASP A 19 -6.17 -9.60 -11.23
CA ASP A 19 -5.20 -10.68 -11.16
C ASP A 19 -3.91 -10.30 -10.44
N GLU A 20 -3.70 -9.00 -10.17
CA GLU A 20 -2.56 -8.51 -9.38
C GLU A 20 -2.96 -8.24 -7.93
N PHE A 21 -4.22 -8.40 -7.62
CA PHE A 21 -4.74 -8.16 -6.27
C PHE A 21 -4.87 -9.50 -5.55
N HIS A 22 -4.32 -9.58 -4.37
CA HIS A 22 -4.34 -10.82 -3.59
C HIS A 22 -5.45 -10.81 -2.53
N SER A 23 -5.35 -9.87 -1.58
CA SER A 23 -6.31 -9.83 -0.48
C SER A 23 -6.20 -8.51 0.25
N ILE A 24 -7.16 -8.27 1.15
CA ILE A 24 -7.12 -7.17 2.10
C ILE A 24 -6.86 -7.78 3.47
N GLU A 25 -5.81 -7.32 4.15
CA GLU A 25 -5.40 -7.84 5.44
C GLU A 25 -5.27 -6.71 6.44
N ASP A 26 -5.60 -7.01 7.69
CA ASP A 26 -5.36 -6.08 8.78
C ASP A 26 -3.91 -6.19 9.21
N VAL A 27 -3.27 -5.05 9.39
CA VAL A 27 -1.87 -4.99 9.80
C VAL A 27 -1.79 -4.26 11.13
N THR A 28 -1.33 -4.96 12.16
CA THR A 28 -1.31 -4.42 13.52
C THR A 28 0.07 -3.97 13.97
N ALA A 29 1.12 -4.52 13.38
CA ALA A 29 2.49 -4.21 13.78
C ALA A 29 3.29 -3.88 12.53
N ILE A 30 3.75 -2.65 12.45
CA ILE A 30 4.52 -2.16 11.31
C ILE A 30 5.87 -1.68 11.79
N HIS A 31 6.91 -2.15 11.13
CA HIS A 31 8.24 -1.60 11.31
C HIS A 31 8.43 -0.49 10.28
N TRP A 32 8.27 0.75 10.72
CA TRP A 32 8.42 1.91 9.85
C TRP A 32 9.88 2.17 9.54
N PHE A 33 10.17 2.53 8.31
CA PHE A 33 11.52 2.93 7.94
C PHE A 33 11.79 4.38 8.33
N SER A 34 13.01 4.63 8.81
CA SER A 34 13.44 5.96 9.19
C SER A 34 14.92 6.14 8.83
N PRO A 35 15.29 7.13 8.04
CA PRO A 35 14.41 8.08 7.39
C PRO A 35 13.54 7.42 6.32
N ASP A 36 12.44 8.07 6.00
CA ASP A 36 11.51 7.57 5.00
C ASP A 36 12.17 7.58 3.61
N PRO A 37 12.31 6.43 2.96
CA PRO A 37 12.88 6.39 1.61
C PRO A 37 11.92 6.80 0.51
N GLY A 38 10.81 7.45 0.85
CA GLY A 38 9.81 7.91 -0.09
C GLY A 38 8.60 6.97 -0.12
N TYR A 39 8.43 6.22 -1.19
CA TYR A 39 7.24 5.40 -1.37
C TYR A 39 7.28 4.07 -0.61
N ILE A 40 8.41 3.68 -0.05
CA ILE A 40 8.50 2.48 0.78
C ILE A 40 8.33 2.90 2.23
N ALA A 41 7.24 2.47 2.84
CA ALA A 41 6.89 2.92 4.18
C ALA A 41 7.51 2.07 5.28
N GLY A 42 7.61 0.77 5.06
CA GLY A 42 8.12 -0.12 6.09
C GLY A 42 7.91 -1.58 5.74
N MET A 43 7.93 -2.40 6.77
CA MET A 43 7.73 -3.84 6.64
C MET A 43 6.78 -4.34 7.71
N SER A 44 6.10 -5.42 7.40
CA SER A 44 5.24 -6.08 8.38
C SER A 44 5.22 -7.58 8.10
N SER A 45 4.74 -8.35 9.07
CA SER A 45 4.50 -9.76 8.89
C SER A 45 3.00 -10.00 8.74
N VAL A 46 2.62 -10.63 7.65
CA VAL A 46 1.22 -10.94 7.36
C VAL A 46 1.14 -12.45 7.09
N ASN A 47 0.36 -13.15 7.90
CA ASN A 47 0.22 -14.60 7.80
C ASN A 47 1.56 -15.33 7.75
N GLY A 48 2.50 -14.90 8.60
CA GLY A 48 3.83 -15.52 8.70
C GLY A 48 4.79 -15.14 7.58
N ARG A 49 4.41 -14.22 6.70
CA ARG A 49 5.28 -13.77 5.62
C ARG A 49 5.65 -12.31 5.79
N THR A 50 6.91 -12.00 5.49
CA THR A 50 7.36 -10.61 5.50
C THR A 50 6.84 -9.90 4.26
N VAL A 51 6.22 -8.75 4.47
CA VAL A 51 5.62 -7.95 3.41
C VAL A 51 6.23 -6.56 3.44
N THR A 52 6.65 -6.08 2.28
CA THR A 52 7.08 -4.70 2.12
C THR A 52 5.86 -3.82 1.89
N LEU A 53 5.77 -2.74 2.65
CA LEU A 53 4.64 -1.83 2.59
C LEU A 53 5.01 -0.62 1.73
N PHE A 54 4.20 -0.36 0.72
CA PHE A 54 4.34 0.82 -0.12
C PHE A 54 3.32 1.87 0.27
N ASP A 55 3.75 3.11 0.31
CA ASP A 55 2.85 4.24 0.52
C ASP A 55 2.33 4.67 -0.85
N LEU A 56 1.10 4.31 -1.14
CA LEU A 56 0.49 4.62 -2.43
C LEU A 56 0.43 6.14 -2.66
N ALA A 57 0.15 6.90 -1.62
CA ALA A 57 0.10 8.36 -1.71
C ALA A 57 1.44 8.90 -2.20
N ALA A 58 2.53 8.44 -1.61
CA ALA A 58 3.87 8.90 -2.00
C ALA A 58 4.20 8.45 -3.43
N CYS A 59 3.79 7.24 -3.81
CA CYS A 59 3.99 6.76 -5.19
C CYS A 59 3.31 7.66 -6.20
N LEU A 60 2.18 8.27 -5.84
CA LEU A 60 1.40 9.12 -6.72
C LEU A 60 1.76 10.58 -6.58
N GLY A 61 2.76 10.93 -5.78
CA GLY A 61 3.23 12.29 -5.63
C GLY A 61 2.48 13.10 -4.57
N PHE A 62 1.63 12.47 -3.77
CA PHE A 62 0.97 13.12 -2.66
C PHE A 62 1.86 13.08 -1.41
N PRO A 63 1.58 13.91 -0.40
CA PRO A 63 2.29 13.80 0.87
C PRO A 63 2.12 12.41 1.49
N PRO A 64 3.15 11.88 2.15
CA PRO A 64 3.04 10.57 2.80
C PRO A 64 1.96 10.57 3.87
N LEU A 65 1.41 9.37 4.14
CA LEU A 65 0.46 9.21 5.22
C LEU A 65 1.12 9.48 6.56
N SER A 66 0.34 10.00 7.48
CA SER A 66 0.81 10.23 8.84
C SER A 66 1.09 8.91 9.55
N ARG A 67 2.17 8.84 10.30
CA ARG A 67 2.60 7.64 11.00
C ARG A 67 2.60 7.82 12.51
#